data_9aa79af04fbc8fbc21e91f12f579e42b
#
_entry.id   9aa79af04fbc8fbc21e91f12f579e42b
#
_cell.length_a   1.000
_cell.length_b   1.000
_cell.length_c   1.000
_cell.angle_alpha   90.00
_cell.angle_beta   90.00
_cell.angle_gamma   90.00
#
_symmetry.space_group_name_H-M   'P 1'
#
loop_
_entity.id
_entity.type
_entity.pdbx_description
1 polymer ?
#
loop_
_entity_poly.entity_id
_entity_poly.type
_entity_poly.pdbx_seq_one_letter_code
_entity_poly.pdbx_strand_id
1 'polypeptide(L)'
;MSGRVLVVDDNKVIRQLIRVNLELEGFEVVTAADGAECLEVVHRVSPDLVTLDVMMPRLDGLRTAARLRSDPRTSGLPVAIISACTQYEVETGLAAGVDAFLAKPFEPAELIRVVRQLLLHREAPPSADGSREPGRAGSSRG
;
A
#
# COMPACT_ATOMS: atom_id res chain seq x y z
N MET A 1 -15.52 9.15 -1.14
CA MET A 1 -15.29 7.87 -1.78
C MET A 1 -14.61 6.92 -0.83
N SER A 2 -15.17 5.77 -0.64
CA SER A 2 -14.56 4.75 0.21
C SER A 2 -13.80 3.75 -0.64
N GLY A 3 -13.10 2.86 0.01
CA GLY A 3 -12.38 1.78 -0.64
C GLY A 3 -12.05 0.74 0.41
N ARG A 4 -11.53 -0.39 -0.03
CA ARG A 4 -11.13 -1.47 0.86
C ARG A 4 -9.61 -1.47 0.99
N VAL A 5 -9.12 -1.39 2.23
CA VAL A 5 -7.69 -1.35 2.52
C VAL A 5 -7.31 -2.61 3.28
N LEU A 6 -6.27 -3.28 2.81
CA LEU A 6 -5.69 -4.42 3.54
C LEU A 6 -4.52 -3.89 4.35
N VAL A 7 -4.63 -3.96 5.67
CA VAL A 7 -3.64 -3.42 6.61
C VAL A 7 -2.81 -4.57 7.15
N VAL A 8 -1.50 -4.55 6.89
CA VAL A 8 -0.60 -5.64 7.26
C VAL A 8 0.45 -5.11 8.22
N ASP A 9 0.40 -5.56 9.46
CA ASP A 9 1.34 -5.14 10.51
C ASP A 9 1.31 -6.21 11.58
N ASP A 10 2.47 -6.65 12.06
CA ASP A 10 2.54 -7.68 13.09
C ASP A 10 2.26 -7.13 14.49
N ASN A 11 2.35 -5.81 14.67
CA ASN A 11 2.04 -5.19 15.94
C ASN A 11 0.54 -4.94 16.03
N LYS A 12 -0.11 -5.65 16.97
CA LYS A 12 -1.56 -5.58 17.10
C LYS A 12 -2.06 -4.17 17.39
N VAL A 13 -1.32 -3.42 18.22
CA VAL A 13 -1.73 -2.07 18.61
C VAL A 13 -1.69 -1.14 17.40
N ILE A 14 -0.60 -1.18 16.63
CA ILE A 14 -0.47 -0.35 15.44
C ILE A 14 -1.51 -0.75 14.40
N ARG A 15 -1.72 -2.05 14.22
CA ARG A 15 -2.70 -2.56 13.25
C ARG A 15 -4.10 -2.03 13.58
N GLN A 16 -4.47 -2.07 14.85
CA GLN A 16 -5.78 -1.56 15.28
C GLN A 16 -5.86 -0.04 15.14
N LEU A 17 -4.77 0.66 15.44
CA LEU A 17 -4.74 2.12 15.28
C LEU A 17 -5.00 2.51 13.83
N ILE A 18 -4.32 1.86 12.91
CA ILE A 18 -4.49 2.13 11.48
C ILE A 18 -5.93 1.80 11.08
N ARG A 19 -6.43 0.63 11.49
CA ARG A 19 -7.77 0.18 11.16
C ARG A 19 -8.83 1.18 11.61
N VAL A 20 -8.77 1.57 12.89
CA VAL A 20 -9.80 2.45 13.45
C VAL A 20 -9.81 3.80 12.73
N ASN A 21 -8.62 4.36 12.47
CA ASN A 21 -8.56 5.65 11.81
C ASN A 21 -9.10 5.59 10.38
N LEU A 22 -8.82 4.51 9.66
CA LEU A 22 -9.34 4.35 8.31
C LEU A 22 -10.85 4.13 8.32
N GLU A 23 -11.35 3.32 9.25
CA GLU A 23 -12.78 3.07 9.34
C GLU A 23 -13.56 4.34 9.68
N LEU A 24 -12.99 5.19 10.53
CA LEU A 24 -13.62 6.47 10.85
C LEU A 24 -13.78 7.37 9.63
N GLU A 25 -12.92 7.18 8.63
CA GLU A 25 -12.98 7.97 7.40
C GLU A 25 -13.81 7.28 6.30
N GLY A 26 -14.46 6.18 6.64
CA GLY A 26 -15.36 5.51 5.70
C GLY A 26 -14.74 4.40 4.89
N PHE A 27 -13.48 4.02 5.16
CA PHE A 27 -12.86 2.92 4.44
C PHE A 27 -13.25 1.59 5.07
N GLU A 28 -13.34 0.57 4.22
CA GLU A 28 -13.48 -0.80 4.70
C GLU A 28 -12.08 -1.35 4.93
N VAL A 29 -11.84 -2.00 6.07
CA VAL A 29 -10.51 -2.48 6.43
C VAL A 29 -10.52 -3.97 6.71
N VAL A 30 -9.56 -4.68 6.10
CA VAL A 30 -9.25 -6.06 6.44
C VAL A 30 -7.81 -6.08 6.91
N THR A 31 -7.50 -6.90 7.90
CA THR A 31 -6.16 -6.90 8.48
C THR A 31 -5.46 -8.24 8.26
N ALA A 32 -4.14 -8.20 8.24
CA ALA A 32 -3.29 -9.39 8.23
C ALA A 32 -2.12 -9.13 9.16
N ALA A 33 -1.61 -10.19 9.79
CA ALA A 33 -0.59 -10.05 10.82
C ALA A 33 0.84 -10.14 10.27
N ASP A 34 1.02 -10.61 9.05
CA ASP A 34 2.34 -10.68 8.42
C ASP A 34 2.21 -10.80 6.91
N GLY A 35 3.35 -10.82 6.23
CA GLY A 35 3.36 -10.86 4.77
C GLY A 35 2.82 -12.15 4.19
N ALA A 36 3.04 -13.27 4.87
CA ALA A 36 2.54 -14.55 4.38
C ALA A 36 1.02 -14.56 4.39
N GLU A 37 0.42 -14.08 5.48
CA GLU A 37 -1.03 -13.98 5.56
C GLU A 37 -1.57 -13.00 4.51
N CYS A 38 -0.86 -11.88 4.30
CA CYS A 38 -1.23 -10.93 3.26
C CYS A 38 -1.38 -11.63 1.91
N LEU A 39 -0.39 -12.41 1.52
CA LEU A 39 -0.42 -13.08 0.24
C LEU A 39 -1.51 -14.14 0.16
N GLU A 40 -1.85 -14.76 1.30
CA GLU A 40 -2.93 -15.73 1.35
C GLU A 40 -4.29 -15.10 1.11
N VAL A 41 -4.52 -13.91 1.68
CA VAL A 41 -5.85 -13.32 1.68
C VAL A 41 -6.08 -12.29 0.59
N VAL A 42 -5.02 -11.76 -0.03
CA VAL A 42 -5.14 -10.62 -0.92
C VAL A 42 -6.09 -10.88 -2.09
N HIS A 43 -6.08 -12.07 -2.64
CA HIS A 43 -6.94 -12.39 -3.78
C HIS A 43 -8.40 -12.52 -3.36
N ARG A 44 -8.64 -13.09 -2.18
CA ARG A 44 -9.99 -13.23 -1.66
C ARG A 44 -10.58 -11.90 -1.24
N VAL A 45 -9.75 -11.05 -0.63
CA VAL A 45 -10.18 -9.75 -0.12
C VAL A 45 -10.37 -8.75 -1.26
N SER A 46 -9.56 -8.84 -2.29
CA SER A 46 -9.55 -7.90 -3.43
C SER A 46 -9.51 -6.45 -2.94
N PRO A 47 -8.46 -6.07 -2.21
CA PRO A 47 -8.39 -4.71 -1.69
C PRO A 47 -8.05 -3.71 -2.79
N ASP A 48 -8.32 -2.44 -2.52
CA ASP A 48 -7.96 -1.35 -3.41
C ASP A 48 -6.57 -0.80 -3.08
N LEU A 49 -6.05 -1.14 -1.90
CA LEU A 49 -4.77 -0.65 -1.42
C LEU A 49 -4.25 -1.59 -0.34
N VAL A 50 -2.94 -1.76 -0.26
CA VAL A 50 -2.30 -2.52 0.82
C VAL A 50 -1.33 -1.61 1.56
N THR A 51 -1.40 -1.59 2.90
CA THR A 51 -0.36 -0.98 3.72
C THR A 51 0.46 -2.09 4.36
N LEU A 52 1.79 -1.95 4.35
CA LEU A 52 2.71 -2.97 4.82
C LEU A 52 3.71 -2.39 5.81
N ASP A 53 3.84 -3.04 6.96
CA ASP A 53 4.99 -2.84 7.83
C ASP A 53 6.17 -3.62 7.23
N VAL A 54 7.39 -3.19 7.50
CA VAL A 54 8.57 -3.90 6.99
C VAL A 54 8.97 -5.04 7.91
N MET A 55 9.10 -4.77 9.21
CA MET A 55 9.64 -5.74 10.16
C MET A 55 8.55 -6.70 10.63
N MET A 56 8.37 -7.78 9.91
CA MET A 56 7.36 -8.77 10.25
C MET A 56 7.94 -10.18 10.18
N PRO A 57 7.43 -11.12 11.01
CA PRO A 57 7.87 -12.51 10.93
C PRO A 57 7.38 -13.17 9.64
N ARG A 58 7.97 -14.28 9.31
CA ARG A 58 7.70 -15.14 8.17
C ARG A 58 8.02 -14.48 6.84
N LEU A 59 7.47 -13.31 6.55
CA LEU A 59 7.76 -12.60 5.30
C LEU A 59 7.66 -11.11 5.56
N ASP A 60 8.76 -10.39 5.41
CA ASP A 60 8.78 -8.95 5.68
C ASP A 60 8.04 -8.16 4.59
N GLY A 61 7.79 -6.88 4.88
CA GLY A 61 7.00 -6.05 3.99
C GLY A 61 7.62 -5.78 2.65
N LEU A 62 8.94 -5.66 2.58
CA LEU A 62 9.61 -5.40 1.30
C LEU A 62 9.51 -6.60 0.37
N ARG A 63 9.66 -7.81 0.92
CA ARG A 63 9.50 -9.03 0.14
C ARG A 63 8.04 -9.24 -0.26
N THR A 64 7.13 -8.89 0.64
CA THR A 64 5.70 -8.98 0.33
C THR A 64 5.35 -8.06 -0.83
N ALA A 65 5.86 -6.83 -0.82
CA ALA A 65 5.65 -5.88 -1.91
C ALA A 65 6.17 -6.44 -3.23
N ALA A 66 7.38 -7.02 -3.21
CA ALA A 66 7.96 -7.60 -4.41
C ALA A 66 7.09 -8.74 -4.94
N ARG A 67 6.56 -9.59 -4.05
CA ARG A 67 5.67 -10.67 -4.45
C ARG A 67 4.39 -10.16 -5.06
N LEU A 68 3.81 -9.11 -4.48
CA LEU A 68 2.58 -8.52 -5.04
C LEU A 68 2.84 -7.97 -6.45
N ARG A 69 3.98 -7.35 -6.68
CA ARG A 69 4.30 -6.80 -7.99
C ARG A 69 4.58 -7.87 -9.03
N SER A 70 5.09 -9.03 -8.60
CA SER A 70 5.42 -10.10 -9.54
C SER A 70 4.20 -10.94 -9.94
N ASP A 71 3.07 -10.80 -9.24
CA ASP A 71 1.85 -11.53 -9.55
C ASP A 71 0.97 -10.66 -10.45
N PRO A 72 0.63 -11.11 -11.67
CA PRO A 72 -0.20 -10.28 -12.57
C PRO A 72 -1.53 -9.84 -11.95
N ARG A 73 -2.06 -10.62 -11.01
CA ARG A 73 -3.34 -10.29 -10.37
C ARG A 73 -3.24 -9.12 -9.40
N THR A 74 -2.03 -8.81 -8.91
CA THR A 74 -1.82 -7.74 -7.93
C THR A 74 -0.77 -6.74 -8.37
N SER A 75 -0.25 -6.85 -9.59
CA SER A 75 0.86 -5.99 -10.03
C SER A 75 0.47 -4.51 -10.08
N GLY A 76 -0.80 -4.19 -10.27
CA GLY A 76 -1.27 -2.81 -10.28
C GLY A 76 -1.82 -2.30 -8.96
N LEU A 77 -1.76 -3.13 -7.91
CA LEU A 77 -2.32 -2.77 -6.62
C LEU A 77 -1.44 -1.74 -5.91
N PRO A 78 -1.98 -0.60 -5.48
CA PRO A 78 -1.16 0.37 -4.74
C PRO A 78 -0.67 -0.21 -3.43
N VAL A 79 0.60 0.04 -3.11
CA VAL A 79 1.25 -0.46 -1.90
C VAL A 79 1.92 0.71 -1.19
N ALA A 80 1.63 0.87 0.10
CA ALA A 80 2.27 1.85 0.95
C ALA A 80 3.03 1.14 2.07
N ILE A 81 4.27 1.53 2.29
CA ILE A 81 5.06 1.03 3.41
C ILE A 81 4.86 1.97 4.59
N ILE A 82 4.50 1.43 5.76
CA ILE A 82 4.36 2.18 7.00
C ILE A 82 5.34 1.58 7.99
N SER A 83 6.49 2.23 8.17
CA SER A 83 7.57 1.68 8.97
C SER A 83 8.49 2.81 9.44
N ALA A 84 9.69 2.47 9.94
CA ALA A 84 10.68 3.48 10.28
C ALA A 84 11.14 4.28 9.06
N CYS A 85 10.99 3.72 7.86
CA CYS A 85 11.36 4.35 6.59
C CYS A 85 12.83 4.76 6.57
N THR A 86 13.69 3.83 6.96
CA THR A 86 15.13 4.04 6.84
C THR A 86 15.49 4.20 5.36
N GLN A 87 16.68 4.75 5.11
CA GLN A 87 17.14 4.89 3.73
C GLN A 87 17.14 3.56 2.99
N TYR A 88 17.58 2.50 3.66
CA TYR A 88 17.59 1.16 3.07
C TYR A 88 16.17 0.72 2.69
N GLU A 89 15.21 0.92 3.60
CA GLU A 89 13.83 0.52 3.35
C GLU A 89 13.22 1.28 2.19
N VAL A 90 13.48 2.59 2.12
CA VAL A 90 12.94 3.41 1.04
C VAL A 90 13.54 2.98 -0.30
N GLU A 91 14.85 2.82 -0.37
CA GLU A 91 15.51 2.44 -1.61
C GLU A 91 15.07 1.06 -2.08
N THR A 92 15.02 0.10 -1.15
CA THR A 92 14.59 -1.26 -1.47
C THR A 92 13.13 -1.30 -1.88
N GLY A 93 12.29 -0.51 -1.19
CA GLY A 93 10.88 -0.44 -1.52
C GLY A 93 10.61 0.16 -2.89
N LEU A 94 11.34 1.23 -3.22
CA LEU A 94 11.21 1.82 -4.56
C LEU A 94 11.59 0.82 -5.64
N ALA A 95 12.67 0.06 -5.41
CA ALA A 95 13.08 -0.97 -6.35
C ALA A 95 12.05 -2.08 -6.46
N ALA A 96 11.30 -2.35 -5.39
CA ALA A 96 10.26 -3.37 -5.39
C ALA A 96 8.90 -2.86 -5.93
N GLY A 97 8.81 -1.57 -6.26
CA GLY A 97 7.59 -1.02 -6.82
C GLY A 97 6.59 -0.49 -5.80
N VAL A 98 7.07 -0.12 -4.61
CA VAL A 98 6.23 0.49 -3.58
C VAL A 98 5.86 1.92 -4.01
N ASP A 99 4.61 2.31 -3.79
CA ASP A 99 4.08 3.57 -4.28
C ASP A 99 4.20 4.72 -3.29
N ALA A 100 4.24 4.43 -1.99
CA ALA A 100 4.32 5.49 -0.98
C ALA A 100 4.94 4.96 0.30
N PHE A 101 5.45 5.89 1.12
CA PHE A 101 6.08 5.58 2.40
C PHE A 101 5.53 6.52 3.45
N LEU A 102 5.21 5.99 4.63
CA LEU A 102 4.77 6.77 5.77
C LEU A 102 5.61 6.35 6.98
N ALA A 103 6.36 7.30 7.54
CA ALA A 103 7.26 7.00 8.66
C ALA A 103 6.50 6.90 9.98
N LYS A 104 6.87 5.93 10.79
CA LYS A 104 6.38 5.80 12.17
C LYS A 104 7.27 6.62 13.08
N PRO A 105 6.72 7.31 14.06
CA PRO A 105 5.31 7.49 14.34
C PRO A 105 4.67 8.47 13.35
N PHE A 106 3.42 8.27 13.02
CA PHE A 106 2.71 9.12 12.07
C PHE A 106 1.48 9.74 12.73
N GLU A 107 1.03 10.87 12.16
CA GLU A 107 -0.24 11.46 12.55
C GLU A 107 -1.36 10.81 11.76
N PRO A 108 -2.54 10.62 12.36
CA PRO A 108 -3.67 10.05 11.62
C PRO A 108 -3.98 10.79 10.32
N ALA A 109 -3.84 12.12 10.31
CA ALA A 109 -4.08 12.90 9.11
C ALA A 109 -3.12 12.55 7.98
N GLU A 110 -1.87 12.22 8.33
CA GLU A 110 -0.89 11.80 7.32
C GLU A 110 -1.26 10.45 6.71
N LEU A 111 -1.70 9.52 7.54
CA LEU A 111 -2.15 8.21 7.08
C LEU A 111 -3.31 8.36 6.10
N ILE A 112 -4.30 9.15 6.47
CA ILE A 112 -5.49 9.33 5.64
C ILE A 112 -5.11 9.98 4.31
N ARG A 113 -4.21 10.97 4.35
CA ARG A 113 -3.78 11.65 3.13
C ARG A 113 -3.10 10.68 2.17
N VAL A 114 -2.20 9.84 2.68
CA VAL A 114 -1.49 8.86 1.85
C VAL A 114 -2.48 7.89 1.22
N VAL A 115 -3.40 7.36 2.02
CA VAL A 115 -4.37 6.38 1.54
C VAL A 115 -5.26 6.99 0.46
N ARG A 116 -5.79 8.20 0.71
CA ARG A 116 -6.66 8.85 -0.26
C ARG A 116 -5.93 9.18 -1.55
N GLN A 117 -4.68 9.62 -1.43
CA GLN A 117 -3.90 9.97 -2.60
C GLN A 117 -3.66 8.75 -3.49
N LEU A 118 -3.34 7.61 -2.88
CA LEU A 118 -3.12 6.39 -3.64
C LEU A 118 -4.41 5.87 -4.28
N LEU A 119 -5.52 5.94 -3.56
CA LEU A 119 -6.80 5.48 -4.10
C LEU A 119 -7.28 6.39 -5.22
N LEU A 120 -7.11 7.70 -5.07
CA LEU A 120 -7.46 8.65 -6.12
C LEU A 120 -6.65 8.41 -7.38
N HIS A 121 -5.36 8.13 -7.21
CA HIS A 121 -4.47 7.86 -8.33
C HIS A 121 -4.91 6.61 -9.08
N ARG A 122 -5.26 5.57 -8.35
CA ARG A 122 -5.71 4.32 -8.94
C ARG A 122 -6.99 4.47 -9.72
N GLU A 123 -7.91 5.34 -9.24
CA GLU A 123 -9.20 5.55 -9.86
C GLU A 123 -9.17 6.54 -11.00
N ALA A 124 -8.04 7.24 -11.18
CA ALA A 124 -7.93 8.20 -12.27
C ALA A 124 -8.09 7.46 -13.59
N PRO A 125 -8.85 8.02 -14.54
CA PRO A 125 -8.99 7.36 -15.83
C PRO A 125 -7.64 7.26 -16.51
N PRO A 126 -7.39 6.20 -17.23
CA PRO A 126 -6.18 6.13 -18.02
C PRO A 126 -6.19 7.34 -18.93
N SER A 127 -5.14 8.04 -18.99
CA SER A 127 -5.06 9.27 -19.57
C SER A 127 -5.75 9.34 -20.84
N ALA A 128 -6.63 9.94 -20.74
CA ALA A 128 -7.31 10.17 -21.90
C ALA A 128 -6.52 11.17 -22.69
N ASP A 129 -6.26 11.16 -22.15
CA ASP A 129 -5.83 11.67 -22.41
C ASP A 129 -4.90 11.47 -22.59
N GLY A 130 -4.86 11.15 -22.94
CA GLY A 130 -4.08 10.71 -23.05
C GLY A 130 -3.28 11.11 -22.84
N SER A 131 -3.17 11.62 -22.88
CA SER A 131 -2.47 11.82 -22.62
C SER A 131 -1.64 11.83 -22.01
N ARG A 132 -1.32 11.75 -21.89
CA ARG A 132 -0.50 11.47 -21.30
C ARG A 132 0.38 11.16 -21.42
N GLU A 133 0.65 11.14 -21.83
CA GLU A 133 1.36 10.62 -21.80
C GLU A 133 2.02 10.32 -21.92
N PRO A 134 2.05 10.72 -22.57
CA PRO A 134 2.77 10.12 -22.66
C PRO A 134 3.55 10.09 -22.38
N GLY A 135 3.51 10.31 -22.28
CA GLY A 135 4.07 9.86 -21.82
C GLY A 135 4.53 9.98 -21.14
N ARG A 136 4.48 10.15 -21.06
CA ARG A 136 4.84 9.89 -20.41
C ARG A 136 5.40 9.53 -20.10
N ALA A 137 5.35 9.83 -20.44
CA ALA A 137 5.71 9.16 -20.10
C ALA A 137 6.19 8.78 -19.64
N GLY A 138 6.12 8.95 -19.73
CA GLY A 138 6.43 8.27 -19.34
C GLY A 138 6.76 8.08 -18.74
N SER A 139 6.81 8.18 -18.65
CA SER A 139 7.00 7.72 -18.10
C SER A 139 7.18 7.49 -17.45
N SER A 140 7.12 7.65 -17.34
CA SER A 140 7.22 7.13 -16.77
C SER A 140 7.13 6.89 -16.15
N ARG A 141 6.82 6.94 -16.05
CA ARG A 141 6.69 6.50 -15.47
C ARG A 141 6.69 5.81 -15.35
N GLY A 142 6.52 5.96 -15.27
CA GLY A 142 6.62 5.20 -15.05
C GLY A 142 6.36 4.82 -14.75
#